data_4cc4514a065bbafcbc588d4bb381630f
#
_entry.id   4cc4514a065bbafcbc588d4bb381630f
#
_cell.length_a   1.000
_cell.length_b   1.000
_cell.length_c   1.000
_cell.angle_alpha   90.00
_cell.angle_beta   90.00
_cell.angle_gamma   90.00
#
_symmetry.space_group_name_H-M   'P 1'
#
loop_
_entity.id
_entity.type
_entity.pdbx_description
1 polymer ?
#
loop_
_entity_poly.entity_id
_entity_poly.type
_entity_poly.pdbx_seq_one_letter_code
_entity_poly.pdbx_strand_id
1 'polypeptide(L)'
;MSTAPIRTIRRSILDLAPLELDCMNALWRLGQATVRDIHGALATTRPRAYTTIMTILDRLAQKGVVERQKAGRAWLYRPHLSADQARTHAVARLVEGFFQGSHEALASHLTSLHNAAQANLRREGE
;
A
#
# COMPACT_ATOMS: atom_id res chain seq x y z
N MET A 1 5.04 26.82 3.24
CA MET A 1 4.69 25.72 2.64
C MET A 1 5.59 24.54 2.73
N SER A 2 5.23 23.66 3.48
CA SER A 2 6.11 22.55 3.80
C SER A 2 5.89 21.38 2.83
N THR A 3 6.77 21.26 1.85
CA THR A 3 6.74 20.13 0.94
C THR A 3 7.49 18.93 1.50
N ALA A 4 8.38 19.16 2.49
CA ALA A 4 9.20 18.09 3.03
C ALA A 4 8.39 16.96 3.68
N PRO A 5 7.38 17.23 4.54
CA PRO A 5 6.57 16.16 5.12
C PRO A 5 5.81 15.35 4.09
N ILE A 6 5.27 16.03 3.07
CA ILE A 6 4.54 15.35 2.00
C ILE A 6 5.49 14.48 1.19
N ARG A 7 6.67 15.02 0.90
CA ARG A 7 7.69 14.28 0.16
C ARG A 7 8.16 13.05 0.94
N THR A 8 8.32 13.18 2.25
CA THR A 8 8.74 12.08 3.11
C THR A 8 7.69 10.97 3.12
N ILE A 9 6.40 11.34 3.24
CA ILE A 9 5.30 10.38 3.22
C ILE A 9 5.26 9.65 1.88
N ARG A 10 5.40 10.38 0.77
CA ARG A 10 5.43 9.78 -0.57
C ARG A 10 6.56 8.77 -0.69
N ARG A 11 7.75 9.15 -0.24
CA ARG A 11 8.92 8.27 -0.30
C ARG A 11 8.71 7.03 0.54
N SER A 12 8.13 7.18 1.72
CA SER A 12 7.87 6.06 2.61
C SER A 12 6.93 5.04 1.96
N ILE A 13 5.89 5.50 1.29
CA ILE A 13 4.96 4.60 0.60
C ILE A 13 5.66 3.85 -0.53
N LEU A 14 6.51 4.55 -1.29
CA LEU A 14 7.23 3.94 -2.41
C LEU A 14 8.31 2.98 -1.95
N ASP A 15 8.83 3.18 -0.74
CA ASP A 15 9.88 2.34 -0.19
C ASP A 15 9.33 1.19 0.64
N LEU A 16 8.01 0.98 0.64
CA LEU A 16 7.43 -0.11 1.39
C LEU A 16 7.82 -1.45 0.79
N ALA A 17 8.36 -2.32 1.63
CA ALA A 17 8.60 -3.70 1.26
C ALA A 17 7.26 -4.41 1.06
N PRO A 18 7.22 -5.53 0.31
CA PRO A 18 5.96 -6.24 0.07
C PRO A 18 5.17 -6.56 1.33
N LEU A 19 5.83 -6.97 2.40
CA LEU A 19 5.13 -7.28 3.65
C LEU A 19 4.58 -6.03 4.33
N GLU A 20 5.31 -4.92 4.23
CA GLU A 20 4.81 -3.64 4.74
C GLU A 20 3.55 -3.22 3.99
N LEU A 21 3.54 -3.41 2.68
CA LEU A 21 2.38 -3.08 1.87
C LEU A 21 1.20 -4.01 2.19
N ASP A 22 1.47 -5.30 2.44
CA ASP A 22 0.42 -6.24 2.86
C ASP A 22 -0.23 -5.76 4.16
N CYS A 23 0.57 -5.30 5.11
CA CYS A 23 0.05 -4.77 6.37
C CYS A 23 -0.78 -3.50 6.14
N MET A 24 -0.30 -2.61 5.28
CA MET A 24 -1.04 -1.38 4.96
C MET A 24 -2.37 -1.70 4.28
N ASN A 25 -2.38 -2.65 3.35
CA ASN A 25 -3.62 -3.03 2.68
C ASN A 25 -4.64 -3.59 3.67
N ALA A 26 -4.20 -4.40 4.61
CA ALA A 26 -5.08 -4.92 5.65
C ALA A 26 -5.61 -3.78 6.53
N LEU A 27 -4.74 -2.84 6.89
CA LEU A 27 -5.10 -1.71 7.73
C LEU A 27 -6.10 -0.78 7.03
N TRP A 28 -5.86 -0.50 5.74
CA TRP A 28 -6.80 0.32 4.98
C TRP A 28 -8.18 -0.32 4.92
N ARG A 29 -8.23 -1.64 4.76
CA ARG A 29 -9.50 -2.36 4.71
C ARG A 29 -10.24 -2.32 6.04
N LEU A 30 -9.48 -2.48 7.16
CA LEU A 30 -10.06 -2.51 8.50
C LEU A 30 -10.35 -1.13 9.08
N GLY A 31 -9.66 -0.09 8.58
CA GLY A 31 -9.81 1.27 9.08
C GLY A 31 -8.91 1.56 10.26
N GLN A 32 -8.93 0.72 11.27
CA GLN A 32 -8.02 0.75 12.41
C GLN A 32 -7.90 -0.68 12.94
N ALA A 33 -6.77 -1.00 13.53
CA ALA A 33 -6.50 -2.37 13.92
C ALA A 33 -5.36 -2.48 14.91
N THR A 34 -5.40 -3.52 15.72
CA THR A 34 -4.28 -3.92 16.57
C THR A 34 -3.35 -4.84 15.78
N VAL A 35 -2.18 -5.15 16.36
CA VAL A 35 -1.28 -6.15 15.77
C VAL A 35 -2.03 -7.48 15.57
N ARG A 36 -2.81 -7.86 16.57
CA ARG A 36 -3.58 -9.11 16.53
C ARG A 36 -4.54 -9.14 15.34
N ASP A 37 -5.22 -8.01 15.11
CA ASP A 37 -6.17 -7.91 14.00
C ASP A 37 -5.49 -8.06 12.65
N ILE A 38 -4.34 -7.40 12.47
CA ILE A 38 -3.58 -7.49 11.23
C ILE A 38 -3.02 -8.90 11.04
N HIS A 39 -2.48 -9.47 12.11
CA HIS A 39 -1.96 -10.84 12.06
C HIS A 39 -3.05 -11.80 11.61
N GLY A 40 -4.26 -11.67 12.18
CA GLY A 40 -5.40 -12.50 11.81
C GLY A 40 -5.84 -12.26 10.36
N ALA A 41 -5.85 -11.02 9.92
CA ALA A 41 -6.26 -10.69 8.56
C ALA A 41 -5.32 -11.28 7.51
N LEU A 42 -4.04 -11.43 7.82
CA LEU A 42 -3.06 -11.98 6.90
C LEU A 42 -2.91 -13.50 7.01
N ALA A 43 -3.54 -14.12 7.99
CA ALA A 43 -3.33 -15.53 8.29
C ALA A 43 -3.68 -16.46 7.14
N THR A 44 -4.66 -16.11 6.31
CA THR A 44 -5.13 -16.95 5.21
C THR A 44 -4.45 -16.63 3.87
N THR A 45 -3.75 -15.52 3.78
CA THR A 45 -3.14 -15.10 2.52
C THR A 45 -1.62 -15.07 2.61
N ARG A 46 -1.09 -14.32 3.56
CA ARG A 46 0.35 -14.16 3.74
C ARG A 46 0.70 -14.27 5.21
N PRO A 47 0.60 -15.49 5.77
CA PRO A 47 0.83 -15.66 7.21
C PRO A 47 2.27 -15.33 7.59
N ARG A 48 2.40 -14.63 8.71
CA ARG A 48 3.70 -14.29 9.30
C ARG A 48 3.59 -14.40 10.80
N ALA A 49 4.72 -14.54 11.46
CA ALA A 49 4.75 -14.58 12.91
C ALA A 49 4.21 -13.28 13.50
N TYR A 50 3.57 -13.37 14.64
CA TYR A 50 3.02 -12.22 15.33
C TYR A 50 4.08 -11.15 15.58
N THR A 51 5.28 -11.57 16.02
CA THR A 51 6.37 -10.63 16.29
C THR A 51 6.86 -9.93 15.03
N THR A 52 6.78 -10.61 13.88
CA THR A 52 7.14 -9.99 12.61
C THR A 52 6.16 -8.88 12.26
N ILE A 53 4.87 -9.15 12.41
CA ILE A 53 3.84 -8.13 12.14
C ILE A 53 4.00 -6.95 13.10
N MET A 54 4.26 -7.23 14.37
CA MET A 54 4.49 -6.19 15.36
C MET A 54 5.65 -5.28 14.97
N THR A 55 6.76 -5.86 14.53
CA THR A 55 7.93 -5.12 14.08
C THR A 55 7.63 -4.26 12.86
N ILE A 56 6.86 -4.83 11.91
CA ILE A 56 6.49 -4.11 10.69
C ILE A 56 5.62 -2.89 11.03
N LEU A 57 4.63 -3.09 11.88
CA LEU A 57 3.74 -1.98 12.26
C LEU A 57 4.48 -0.90 13.04
N ASP A 58 5.42 -1.29 13.88
CA ASP A 58 6.26 -0.33 14.59
C ASP A 58 7.09 0.49 13.60
N ARG A 59 7.64 -0.16 12.61
CA ARG A 59 8.43 0.50 11.56
C ARG A 59 7.56 1.46 10.75
N LEU A 60 6.34 1.06 10.42
CA LEU A 60 5.40 1.93 9.69
C LEU A 60 5.04 3.16 10.51
N ALA A 61 4.92 3.01 11.82
CA ALA A 61 4.67 4.15 12.72
C ALA A 61 5.87 5.09 12.72
N GLN A 62 7.09 4.53 12.74
CA GLN A 62 8.31 5.34 12.70
C GLN A 62 8.44 6.10 11.37
N LYS A 63 7.97 5.52 10.29
CA LYS A 63 7.97 6.17 8.96
C LYS A 63 6.89 7.23 8.84
N GLY A 64 5.95 7.29 9.78
CA GLY A 64 4.85 8.25 9.73
C GLY A 64 3.71 7.84 8.83
N VAL A 65 3.71 6.61 8.33
CA VAL A 65 2.67 6.11 7.43
C VAL A 65 1.42 5.70 8.20
N VAL A 66 1.60 5.28 9.44
CA VAL A 66 0.51 4.98 10.36
C VAL A 66 0.69 5.76 11.66
N GLU A 67 -0.42 5.96 12.35
CA GLU A 67 -0.43 6.50 13.70
C GLU A 67 -0.83 5.38 14.64
N ARG A 68 -0.37 5.46 15.88
CA ARG A 68 -0.78 4.48 16.88
C ARG A 68 -1.21 5.18 18.15
N GLN A 69 -2.14 4.56 18.83
CA GLN A 69 -2.73 5.06 20.04
C GLN A 69 -2.91 3.92 21.01
N LYS A 70 -2.60 4.17 22.26
CA LYS A 70 -2.75 3.13 23.28
C LYS A 70 -4.24 2.86 23.52
N ALA A 71 -4.61 1.58 23.50
CA ALA A 71 -5.97 1.13 23.75
C ALA A 71 -5.87 -0.05 24.71
N GLY A 72 -6.01 0.22 26.00
CA GLY A 72 -5.76 -0.80 27.02
C GLY A 72 -4.31 -1.21 27.03
N ARG A 73 -4.05 -2.50 26.84
CA ARG A 73 -2.68 -3.02 26.79
C ARG A 73 -2.13 -3.12 25.37
N ALA A 74 -2.95 -2.82 24.38
CA ALA A 74 -2.58 -2.94 22.99
C ALA A 74 -2.38 -1.57 22.37
N TRP A 75 -1.66 -1.55 21.22
CA TRP A 75 -1.59 -0.39 20.38
C TRP A 75 -2.64 -0.55 19.27
N LEU A 76 -3.39 0.52 19.05
CA LEU A 76 -4.35 0.59 17.95
C LEU A 76 -3.72 1.44 16.86
N TYR A 77 -3.59 0.87 15.68
CA TYR A 77 -2.98 1.52 14.52
C TYR A 77 -4.04 2.04 13.58
N ARG A 78 -3.80 3.20 13.02
CA ARG A 78 -4.66 3.81 11.99
C ARG A 78 -3.78 4.31 10.86
N PRO A 79 -4.21 4.20 9.60
CA PRO A 79 -3.43 4.75 8.52
C PRO A 79 -3.43 6.28 8.60
N HIS A 80 -2.24 6.87 8.56
CA HIS A 80 -2.11 8.33 8.48
C HIS A 80 -2.33 8.75 7.04
N LEU A 81 -1.94 7.91 6.08
CA LEU A 81 -2.12 8.14 4.67
C LEU A 81 -3.23 7.22 4.17
N SER A 82 -4.23 7.78 3.48
CA SER A 82 -5.33 6.96 2.97
C SER A 82 -4.89 6.10 1.79
N ALA A 83 -5.66 5.06 1.49
CA ALA A 83 -5.37 4.20 0.35
C ALA A 83 -5.39 5.01 -0.96
N ASP A 84 -6.34 5.94 -1.09
CA ASP A 84 -6.43 6.77 -2.28
C ASP A 84 -5.22 7.68 -2.43
N GLN A 85 -4.78 8.29 -1.34
CA GLN A 85 -3.58 9.11 -1.35
C GLN A 85 -2.35 8.29 -1.73
N ALA A 86 -2.24 7.08 -1.19
CA ALA A 86 -1.14 6.18 -1.51
C ALA A 86 -1.14 5.81 -2.99
N ARG A 87 -2.31 5.48 -3.54
CA ARG A 87 -2.46 5.16 -4.96
C ARG A 87 -2.06 6.34 -5.84
N THR A 88 -2.50 7.54 -5.47
CA THR A 88 -2.17 8.76 -6.23
C THR A 88 -0.65 8.98 -6.25
N HIS A 89 0.01 8.82 -5.11
CA HIS A 89 1.46 8.97 -5.03
C HIS A 89 2.18 7.90 -5.86
N ALA A 90 1.70 6.66 -5.81
CA ALA A 90 2.30 5.56 -6.56
C ALA A 90 2.17 5.78 -8.07
N VAL A 91 1.00 6.21 -8.52
CA VAL A 91 0.76 6.49 -9.93
C VAL A 91 1.64 7.65 -10.39
N ALA A 92 1.73 8.71 -9.60
CA ALA A 92 2.56 9.87 -9.95
C ALA A 92 4.03 9.46 -10.12
N ARG A 93 4.53 8.60 -9.24
CA ARG A 93 5.89 8.12 -9.32
C ARG A 93 6.11 7.25 -10.56
N LEU A 94 5.15 6.39 -10.86
CA LEU A 94 5.19 5.53 -12.04
C LEU A 94 5.23 6.39 -13.32
N VAL A 95 4.37 7.39 -13.39
CA VAL A 95 4.29 8.28 -14.55
C VAL A 95 5.59 9.03 -14.74
N GLU A 96 6.15 9.58 -13.66
CA GLU A 96 7.43 10.30 -13.76
C GLU A 96 8.58 9.39 -14.16
N GLY A 97 8.64 8.20 -13.58
CA GLY A 97 9.79 7.31 -13.76
C GLY A 97 9.78 6.55 -15.07
N PHE A 98 8.61 6.11 -15.52
CA PHE A 98 8.53 5.23 -16.69
C PHE A 98 7.84 5.85 -17.90
N PHE A 99 7.12 6.94 -17.72
CA PHE A 99 6.34 7.56 -18.79
C PHE A 99 6.66 9.04 -18.97
N GLN A 100 7.82 9.46 -18.45
CA GLN A 100 8.32 10.83 -18.61
C GLN A 100 7.28 11.91 -18.31
N GLY A 101 6.47 11.67 -17.29
CA GLY A 101 5.47 12.62 -16.84
C GLY A 101 4.15 12.59 -17.61
N SER A 102 4.00 11.67 -18.56
CA SER A 102 2.80 11.61 -19.39
C SER A 102 1.78 10.63 -18.85
N HIS A 103 0.70 11.17 -18.28
CA HIS A 103 -0.43 10.36 -17.84
C HIS A 103 -1.11 9.66 -19.00
N GLU A 104 -1.13 10.30 -20.16
CA GLU A 104 -1.72 9.74 -21.36
C GLU A 104 -0.96 8.50 -21.82
N ALA A 105 0.36 8.52 -21.72
CA ALA A 105 1.18 7.36 -22.09
C ALA A 105 0.89 6.19 -21.17
N LEU A 106 0.71 6.44 -19.88
CA LEU A 106 0.33 5.38 -18.94
C LEU A 106 -1.04 4.82 -19.30
N ALA A 107 -2.02 5.71 -19.53
CA ALA A 107 -3.38 5.28 -19.87
C ALA A 107 -3.39 4.42 -21.13
N SER A 108 -2.63 4.83 -22.14
CA SER A 108 -2.52 4.08 -23.38
C SER A 108 -1.91 2.70 -23.16
N HIS A 109 -0.86 2.64 -22.34
CA HIS A 109 -0.22 1.37 -22.01
C HIS A 109 -1.17 0.44 -21.26
N LEU A 110 -1.95 0.98 -20.32
CA LEU A 110 -2.93 0.19 -19.59
C LEU A 110 -4.01 -0.36 -20.52
N THR A 111 -4.46 0.43 -21.50
CA THR A 111 -5.42 -0.01 -22.48
C THR A 111 -4.86 -1.16 -23.32
N SER A 112 -3.60 -1.05 -23.74
CA SER A 112 -2.95 -2.12 -24.51
C SER A 112 -2.88 -3.41 -23.71
N LEU A 113 -2.51 -3.33 -22.44
CA LEU A 113 -2.46 -4.50 -21.57
C LEU A 113 -3.84 -5.13 -21.39
N HIS A 114 -4.86 -4.30 -21.22
CA HIS A 114 -6.22 -4.79 -21.06
C HIS A 114 -6.69 -5.52 -22.32
N ASN A 115 -6.43 -4.96 -23.49
CA ASN A 115 -6.81 -5.56 -24.75
C ASN A 115 -6.09 -6.89 -24.98
N ALA A 116 -4.81 -6.96 -24.64
CA ALA A 116 -4.04 -8.20 -24.77
C ALA A 116 -4.61 -9.29 -23.85
N ALA A 117 -4.99 -8.93 -22.63
CA ALA A 117 -5.59 -9.86 -21.68
C ALA A 117 -6.93 -10.38 -22.20
N GLN A 118 -7.75 -9.51 -22.78
CA GLN A 118 -9.03 -9.91 -23.35
C GLN A 118 -8.85 -10.85 -24.55
N ALA A 119 -7.85 -10.59 -25.39
CA ALA A 119 -7.55 -11.45 -26.52
C ALA A 119 -7.13 -12.86 -26.06
N ASN A 120 -6.32 -12.93 -25.00
CA ASN A 120 -5.90 -14.22 -24.46
C ASN A 120 -7.08 -15.01 -23.88
N LEU A 121 -7.98 -14.33 -23.18
CA LEU A 121 -9.16 -14.97 -22.63
C LEU A 121 -10.06 -15.55 -23.75
N ARG A 122 -10.19 -14.83 -24.84
CA ARG A 122 -10.97 -15.33 -25.99
C ARG A 122 -10.35 -16.59 -26.57
N ARG A 123 -9.03 -16.61 -26.71
CA ARG A 123 -8.34 -17.78 -27.22
C ARG A 123 -8.52 -18.99 -26.37
N GLU A 124 -8.42 -18.81 -25.05
CA GLU A 124 -8.59 -19.92 -24.11
C GLU A 124 -10.02 -20.42 -24.07
N GLY A 125 -10.99 -19.57 -24.37
CA GLY A 125 -12.40 -19.94 -24.38
C GLY A 125 -12.81 -20.72 -25.60
N GLU A 126 -11.98 -20.77 -26.65
CA GLU A 126 -12.22 -21.53 -27.82
C GLU A 126 -11.63 -22.93 -27.69
#